data_4a9042b93da2aa68a576c12dea424e7c
#
_entry.id   4a9042b93da2aa68a576c12dea424e7c
#
_cell.length_a   1.000
_cell.length_b   1.000
_cell.length_c   1.000
_cell.angle_alpha   90.00
_cell.angle_beta   90.00
_cell.angle_gamma   90.00
#
_symmetry.space_group_name_H-M   'P 1'
#
loop_
_entity.id
_entity.type
_entity.pdbx_description
1 polymer ?
#
loop_
_entity_poly.entity_id
_entity_poly.type
_entity_poly.pdbx_seq_one_letter_code
_entity_poly.pdbx_strand_id
1 'polypeptide(L)'
;PGAQVVSPFNGQIVFSGPFRRYGHLLIIEHGEGYHSLLAGIALVEGTVGQWLLAGEPVGSMARSQYGKPSIYMELRRNGQPVDPNLWLATKEGKTNG
;
A
#
# COMPACT_ATOMS: atom_id res chain seq x y z
N PRO A 1 -1.11 -1.67 20.18
CA PRO A 1 -1.49 -1.92 18.80
C PRO A 1 -0.34 -1.70 17.85
N GLY A 2 -0.41 -2.31 16.69
CA GLY A 2 0.64 -2.19 15.70
C GLY A 2 0.61 -0.85 15.00
N ALA A 3 1.66 -0.61 14.20
CA ALA A 3 1.76 0.62 13.45
C ALA A 3 0.66 0.70 12.39
N GLN A 4 0.22 1.90 12.13
CA GLN A 4 -0.84 2.15 11.17
C GLN A 4 -0.32 2.09 9.75
N VAL A 5 -1.09 1.48 8.85
CA VAL A 5 -0.79 1.43 7.43
C VAL A 5 -1.69 2.44 6.75
N VAL A 6 -1.10 3.26 5.90
CA VAL A 6 -1.84 4.30 5.20
C VAL A 6 -1.72 4.10 3.69
N SER A 7 -2.70 4.63 2.96
CA SER A 7 -2.64 4.60 1.50
C SER A 7 -1.52 5.51 1.03
N PRO A 8 -0.62 5.03 0.17
CA PRO A 8 0.49 5.87 -0.28
C PRO A 8 0.05 7.00 -1.22
N PHE A 9 -1.05 6.80 -1.94
CA PHE A 9 -1.53 7.77 -2.92
C PHE A 9 -3.03 7.72 -2.95
N ASN A 10 -3.67 8.73 -3.52
CA ASN A 10 -5.11 8.69 -3.75
C ASN A 10 -5.45 7.48 -4.62
N GLY A 11 -6.59 6.86 -4.36
CA GLY A 11 -6.98 5.72 -5.16
C GLY A 11 -8.21 5.03 -4.62
N GLN A 12 -8.49 3.86 -5.17
CA GLN A 12 -9.65 3.07 -4.80
C GLN A 12 -9.20 1.65 -4.50
N ILE A 13 -9.71 1.10 -3.40
CA ILE A 13 -9.42 -0.30 -3.06
C ILE A 13 -10.14 -1.19 -4.06
N VAL A 14 -9.38 -2.01 -4.79
CA VAL A 14 -9.95 -2.91 -5.78
C VAL A 14 -9.81 -4.38 -5.40
N PHE A 15 -9.02 -4.70 -4.38
CA PHE A 15 -8.90 -6.04 -3.86
C PHE A 15 -8.55 -6.00 -2.38
N SER A 16 -9.12 -6.90 -1.61
CA SER A 16 -8.81 -7.08 -0.18
C SER A 16 -9.03 -8.53 0.15
N GLY A 17 -7.98 -9.22 0.62
CA GLY A 17 -8.13 -10.62 0.98
C GLY A 17 -6.82 -11.22 1.48
N PRO A 18 -6.89 -12.44 2.02
CA PRO A 18 -5.69 -13.12 2.48
C PRO A 18 -4.79 -13.48 1.31
N PHE A 19 -3.50 -13.48 1.55
CA PHE A 19 -2.54 -13.76 0.50
C PHE A 19 -1.48 -14.71 1.03
N ARG A 20 -1.74 -16.00 0.90
CA ARG A 20 -0.81 -17.06 1.31
C ARG A 20 -0.38 -16.84 2.76
N ARG A 21 0.93 -16.88 3.02
CA ARG A 21 1.47 -16.66 4.36
C ARG A 21 1.85 -15.21 4.61
N TYR A 22 1.56 -14.34 3.66
CA TYR A 22 1.97 -12.93 3.77
C TYR A 22 0.94 -12.06 4.47
N GLY A 23 -0.10 -12.66 5.04
CA GLY A 23 -1.12 -11.91 5.73
C GLY A 23 -2.16 -11.37 4.77
N HIS A 24 -2.70 -10.22 5.08
CA HIS A 24 -3.75 -9.62 4.25
C HIS A 24 -3.14 -8.76 3.17
N LEU A 25 -3.69 -8.85 1.97
CA LEU A 25 -3.25 -8.06 0.82
C LEU A 25 -4.33 -7.06 0.47
N LEU A 26 -3.92 -5.81 0.29
CA LEU A 26 -4.76 -4.77 -0.30
C LEU A 26 -4.15 -4.37 -1.64
N ILE A 27 -5.01 -4.18 -2.63
CA ILE A 27 -4.59 -3.60 -3.90
C ILE A 27 -5.39 -2.33 -4.09
N ILE A 28 -4.69 -1.23 -4.32
CA ILE A 28 -5.28 0.09 -4.50
C ILE A 28 -4.95 0.58 -5.89
N GLU A 29 -5.98 0.96 -6.64
CA GLU A 29 -5.82 1.46 -8.00
C GLU A 29 -5.77 2.98 -7.94
N HIS A 30 -4.73 3.57 -8.56
CA HIS A 30 -4.46 5.01 -8.45
C HIS A 30 -4.73 5.76 -9.74
N GLY A 31 -5.22 5.08 -10.76
CA GLY A 31 -5.43 5.71 -12.06
C GLY A 31 -4.23 5.53 -12.97
N GLU A 32 -4.45 5.68 -14.26
CA GLU A 32 -3.41 5.60 -15.29
C GLU A 32 -2.61 4.30 -15.25
N GLY A 33 -3.27 3.23 -14.81
CA GLY A 33 -2.64 1.91 -14.76
C GLY A 33 -1.79 1.66 -13.53
N TYR A 34 -1.71 2.59 -12.59
CA TYR A 34 -0.91 2.42 -11.37
C TYR A 34 -1.70 1.70 -10.30
N HIS A 35 -1.03 0.76 -9.65
CA HIS A 35 -1.60 0.01 -8.52
C HIS A 35 -0.56 -0.12 -7.42
N SER A 36 -0.99 0.04 -6.17
CA SER A 36 -0.17 -0.31 -5.02
C SER A 36 -0.64 -1.64 -4.46
N LEU A 37 0.32 -2.51 -4.14
CA LEU A 37 0.06 -3.76 -3.45
C LEU A 37 0.66 -3.64 -2.06
N LEU A 38 -0.16 -3.86 -1.04
CA LEU A 38 0.26 -3.75 0.35
C LEU A 38 -0.03 -5.08 1.03
N ALA A 39 1.01 -5.83 1.39
CA ALA A 39 0.87 -7.16 1.98
C ALA A 39 1.46 -7.20 3.38
N GLY A 40 0.88 -8.02 4.23
CA GLY A 40 1.36 -8.14 5.61
C GLY A 40 0.52 -7.36 6.59
N ILE A 41 -0.64 -6.87 6.17
CA ILE A 41 -1.53 -6.12 7.06
C ILE A 41 -2.20 -7.11 7.99
N ALA A 42 -2.19 -6.81 9.30
CA ALA A 42 -2.82 -7.67 10.28
C ALA A 42 -4.30 -7.36 10.43
N LEU A 43 -4.66 -6.10 10.41
CA LEU A 43 -6.03 -5.66 10.58
C LEU A 43 -6.36 -4.66 9.48
N VAL A 44 -7.36 -4.99 8.67
CA VAL A 44 -7.76 -4.14 7.55
C VAL A 44 -8.96 -3.31 7.96
N GLU A 45 -8.93 -2.02 7.60
CA GLU A 45 -10.01 -1.09 7.94
C GLU A 45 -10.78 -0.60 6.73
N GLY A 46 -10.37 -0.98 5.51
CA GLY A 46 -11.04 -0.55 4.31
C GLY A 46 -11.79 -1.68 3.63
N THR A 47 -12.66 -1.33 2.71
CA THR A 47 -13.42 -2.32 1.94
C THR A 47 -13.24 -2.06 0.45
N VAL A 48 -13.41 -3.12 -0.34
CA VAL A 48 -13.34 -3.01 -1.79
C VAL A 48 -14.35 -2.00 -2.29
N GLY A 49 -13.91 -1.11 -3.15
CA GLY A 49 -14.73 -0.02 -3.68
C GLY A 49 -14.55 1.30 -2.98
N GLN A 50 -13.92 1.29 -1.82
CA GLN A 50 -13.73 2.52 -1.06
C GLN A 50 -12.68 3.41 -1.70
N TRP A 51 -12.99 4.70 -1.80
CA TRP A 51 -12.04 5.70 -2.28
C TRP A 51 -11.20 6.21 -1.12
N LEU A 52 -9.91 6.40 -1.38
CA LEU A 52 -8.94 6.78 -0.37
C LEU A 52 -8.17 8.01 -0.82
N LEU A 53 -7.85 8.85 0.16
CA LEU A 53 -6.88 9.92 -0.05
C LEU A 53 -5.51 9.43 0.40
N ALA A 54 -4.47 10.00 -0.19
CA ALA A 54 -3.11 9.72 0.26
C ALA A 54 -3.00 9.97 1.76
N GLY A 55 -2.39 9.04 2.47
CA GLY A 55 -2.24 9.15 3.92
C GLY A 55 -3.41 8.63 4.73
N GLU A 56 -4.51 8.27 4.07
CA GLU A 56 -5.67 7.77 4.78
C GLU A 56 -5.40 6.36 5.32
N PRO A 57 -5.78 6.07 6.58
CA PRO A 57 -5.52 4.74 7.15
C PRO A 57 -6.30 3.64 6.45
N VAL A 58 -5.64 2.52 6.22
CA VAL A 58 -6.25 1.33 5.62
C VAL A 58 -6.10 0.09 6.49
N GLY A 59 -5.37 0.19 7.60
CA GLY A 59 -5.21 -0.95 8.48
C GLY A 59 -4.04 -0.75 9.42
N SER A 60 -3.63 -1.84 10.06
CA SER A 60 -2.50 -1.80 10.96
C SER A 60 -1.66 -3.06 10.80
N MET A 61 -0.37 -2.93 11.12
CA MET A 61 0.56 -4.04 11.05
C MET A 61 0.51 -4.84 12.33
N ALA A 62 0.92 -6.11 12.24
CA ALA A 62 1.02 -6.96 13.41
C ALA A 62 2.11 -6.44 14.32
N ARG A 63 1.90 -6.61 15.64
CA ARG A 63 2.94 -6.35 16.60
C ARG A 63 3.96 -7.47 16.52
N SER A 64 5.23 -7.13 16.47
CA SER A 64 6.28 -8.11 16.33
C SER A 64 6.99 -8.31 17.67
N GLN A 65 7.24 -9.58 18.02
CA GLN A 65 8.04 -9.90 19.21
C GLN A 65 9.52 -9.92 18.90
N TYR A 66 9.87 -10.07 17.65
CA TYR A 66 11.23 -10.38 17.26
C TYR A 66 11.88 -9.29 16.44
N GLY A 67 11.23 -8.17 16.30
CA GLY A 67 11.77 -7.09 15.51
C GLY A 67 10.70 -6.11 15.13
N LYS A 68 11.02 -5.26 14.20
CA LYS A 68 10.07 -4.25 13.75
C LYS A 68 9.02 -4.87 12.87
N PRO A 69 7.75 -4.49 13.05
CA PRO A 69 6.73 -4.90 12.09
C PRO A 69 7.09 -4.37 10.71
N SER A 70 6.76 -5.14 9.71
CA SER A 70 7.06 -4.72 8.35
C SER A 70 5.88 -5.05 7.45
N ILE A 71 5.79 -4.29 6.39
CA ILE A 71 4.79 -4.50 5.37
C ILE A 71 5.52 -4.52 4.04
N TYR A 72 5.09 -5.40 3.15
CA TYR A 72 5.61 -5.45 1.80
C TYR A 72 4.80 -4.49 0.95
N MET A 73 5.47 -3.62 0.23
CA MET A 73 4.81 -2.69 -0.67
C MET A 73 5.41 -2.79 -2.05
N GLU A 74 4.55 -2.86 -3.04
CA GLU A 74 4.97 -2.89 -4.43
C GLU A 74 4.10 -1.94 -5.21
N LEU A 75 4.72 -1.14 -6.09
CA LEU A 75 3.99 -0.28 -7.02
C LEU A 75 4.10 -0.88 -8.41
N ARG A 76 2.98 -1.00 -9.10
CA ARG A 76 2.94 -1.52 -10.46
C ARG A 76 2.27 -0.54 -11.39
N ARG A 77 2.71 -0.55 -12.63
CA ARG A 77 2.04 0.19 -13.68
C ARG A 77 1.78 -0.75 -14.84
N ASN A 78 0.49 -0.90 -15.20
CA ASN A 78 0.06 -1.81 -16.27
C ASN A 78 0.59 -3.22 -16.05
N GLY A 79 0.57 -3.67 -14.78
CA GLY A 79 1.00 -5.00 -14.40
C GLY A 79 2.50 -5.18 -14.24
N GLN A 80 3.31 -4.15 -14.48
CA GLN A 80 4.75 -4.23 -14.38
C GLN A 80 5.23 -3.53 -13.11
N PRO A 81 6.14 -4.14 -12.33
CA PRO A 81 6.68 -3.45 -11.17
C PRO A 81 7.38 -2.16 -11.54
N VAL A 82 7.22 -1.15 -10.70
CA VAL A 82 7.83 0.16 -10.89
C VAL A 82 8.59 0.49 -9.62
N ASP A 83 9.73 1.17 -9.76
CA ASP A 83 10.47 1.65 -8.61
C ASP A 83 9.70 2.79 -7.97
N PRO A 84 9.14 2.60 -6.76
CA PRO A 84 8.37 3.68 -6.14
C PRO A 84 9.19 4.92 -5.87
N ASN A 85 10.47 4.77 -5.58
CA ASN A 85 11.33 5.91 -5.31
C ASN A 85 11.50 6.77 -6.55
N LEU A 86 11.66 6.13 -7.70
CA LEU A 86 11.79 6.87 -8.94
C LEU A 86 10.52 7.64 -9.26
N TRP A 87 9.38 7.01 -9.06
CA TRP A 87 8.10 7.65 -9.32
C TRP A 87 7.87 8.84 -8.40
N LEU A 88 8.20 8.69 -7.12
CA LEU A 88 8.04 9.78 -6.16
C LEU A 88 8.94 10.96 -6.51
N ALA A 89 10.17 10.70 -6.92
CA ALA A 89 11.08 11.77 -7.31
C ALA A 89 10.53 12.55 -8.50
N THR A 90 10.00 11.84 -9.49
CA THR A 90 9.41 12.48 -10.66
C THR A 90 8.19 13.31 -10.26
N LYS A 91 7.37 12.74 -9.41
CA LYS A 91 6.11 13.37 -9.03
C LYS A 91 6.31 14.63 -8.21
N GLU A 92 7.34 14.64 -7.36
CA GLU A 92 7.58 15.75 -6.46
C GLU A 92 8.49 16.81 -7.04
N GLY A 93 9.04 16.59 -8.21
CA GLY A 93 9.91 17.55 -8.83
C GLY A 93 11.33 17.47 -8.39
N LYS A 94 11.70 17.45 -7.88
CA LYS A 94 12.73 17.24 -7.31
C LYS A 94 13.21 17.10 -6.43
N THR A 95 13.19 16.83 -6.26
CA THR A 95 13.49 16.70 -5.28
C THR A 95 14.50 16.60 -4.68
N ASN A 96 14.89 16.50 -4.66
CA ASN A 96 15.75 16.54 -4.27
C ASN A 96 16.42 16.24 -4.54
N GLY A 97 16.05 16.14 -4.78
CA GLY A 97 16.87 16.19 -5.29
C GLY A 97 17.13 16.01 -5.47
#